data_bfe09962838f768afb4c6c71f8ca7917
#
_entry.id   bfe09962838f768afb4c6c71f8ca7917
#
_cell.length_a   1.000
_cell.length_b   1.000
_cell.length_c   1.000
_cell.angle_alpha   90.00
_cell.angle_beta   90.00
_cell.angle_gamma   90.00
#
_symmetry.space_group_name_H-M   'P 1'
#
loop_
_entity.id
_entity.type
_entity.pdbx_description
1 polymer ?
#
loop_
_entity_poly.entity_id
_entity_poly.type
_entity_poly.pdbx_seq_one_letter_code
_entity_poly.pdbx_strand_id
1 'polypeptide(L)'
;MDAKVLISLVSVALGWLLAQATTFVREQWIARKLRLGLLTELEDIQDQLQRVVMIHGRQLQLCAINAMEPTAALPVQNLFFTQNFKEVFSRLNRAQRISYQLIHASLERLNEQNANLAKFTEESYESLRMSSNDESRKQAVIDLWGDKVQTLYKSAMEVRWHIAYHLEHPRAPVFDYMGPMHESYVQFCQELEEEVKRIMDGAKLLTIADFQKIYDPKQFRSASGAG
;
A
#
# COMPACT_ATOMS: atom_id res chain seq x y z
N MET A 1 0.52 -62.23 29.04
CA MET A 1 1.29 -61.22 28.30
C MET A 1 2.45 -60.80 29.19
N ASP A 2 3.69 -60.96 28.74
CA ASP A 2 4.85 -60.63 29.60
C ASP A 2 4.90 -59.14 29.88
N ALA A 3 5.12 -58.78 31.16
CA ALA A 3 5.22 -57.39 31.59
C ALA A 3 6.27 -56.59 30.77
N LYS A 4 7.34 -57.25 30.30
CA LYS A 4 8.37 -56.66 29.44
C LYS A 4 7.82 -56.25 28.09
N VAL A 5 6.91 -57.04 27.46
CA VAL A 5 6.27 -56.72 26.18
C VAL A 5 5.34 -55.54 26.33
N LEU A 6 4.60 -55.45 27.44
CA LEU A 6 3.70 -54.34 27.72
C LEU A 6 4.48 -53.02 27.92
N ILE A 7 5.57 -53.05 28.65
CA ILE A 7 6.44 -51.87 28.88
C ILE A 7 7.04 -51.41 27.54
N SER A 8 7.51 -52.32 26.69
CA SER A 8 8.05 -51.97 25.38
C SER A 8 7.00 -51.30 24.46
N LEU A 9 5.78 -51.85 24.40
CA LEU A 9 4.67 -51.29 23.64
C LEU A 9 4.29 -49.88 24.13
N VAL A 10 4.19 -49.68 25.44
CA VAL A 10 3.90 -48.39 26.07
C VAL A 10 5.00 -47.37 25.76
N SER A 11 6.27 -47.76 25.81
CA SER A 11 7.40 -46.90 25.52
C SER A 11 7.39 -46.43 24.05
N VAL A 12 7.09 -47.30 23.09
CA VAL A 12 6.96 -47.00 21.68
C VAL A 12 5.79 -46.04 21.45
N ALA A 13 4.62 -46.31 22.05
CA ALA A 13 3.46 -45.47 21.95
C ALA A 13 3.71 -44.05 22.50
N LEU A 14 4.37 -43.93 23.66
CA LEU A 14 4.77 -42.67 24.25
C LEU A 14 5.76 -41.90 23.36
N GLY A 15 6.76 -42.59 22.82
CA GLY A 15 7.71 -41.98 21.89
C GLY A 15 7.04 -41.44 20.65
N TRP A 16 6.09 -42.19 20.06
CA TRP A 16 5.30 -41.74 18.92
C TRP A 16 4.42 -40.53 19.26
N LEU A 17 3.70 -40.53 20.39
CA LEU A 17 2.89 -39.41 20.87
C LEU A 17 3.73 -38.14 21.09
N LEU A 18 4.90 -38.27 21.70
CA LEU A 18 5.82 -37.14 21.88
C LEU A 18 6.30 -36.56 20.54
N ALA A 19 6.65 -37.43 19.60
CA ALA A 19 7.04 -36.99 18.24
C ALA A 19 5.89 -36.22 17.54
N GLN A 20 4.65 -36.72 17.61
CA GLN A 20 3.48 -36.04 17.04
C GLN A 20 3.20 -34.72 17.75
N ALA A 21 3.27 -34.66 19.08
CA ALA A 21 3.08 -33.43 19.85
C ALA A 21 4.13 -32.36 19.48
N THR A 22 5.39 -32.78 19.37
CA THR A 22 6.49 -31.89 18.98
C THR A 22 6.28 -31.32 17.57
N THR A 23 5.89 -32.17 16.62
CA THR A 23 5.58 -31.74 15.23
C THR A 23 4.42 -30.75 15.23
N PHE A 24 3.34 -31.05 15.94
CA PHE A 24 2.17 -30.18 16.04
C PHE A 24 2.53 -28.80 16.63
N VAL A 25 3.28 -28.77 17.74
CA VAL A 25 3.73 -27.51 18.38
C VAL A 25 4.59 -26.70 17.41
N ARG A 26 5.53 -27.35 16.74
CA ARG A 26 6.39 -26.69 15.72
C ARG A 26 5.58 -26.10 14.59
N GLU A 27 4.61 -26.82 14.04
CA GLU A 27 3.75 -26.32 12.97
C GLU A 27 2.91 -25.11 13.42
N GLN A 28 2.35 -25.15 14.63
CA GLN A 28 1.60 -24.02 15.19
C GLN A 28 2.51 -22.79 15.38
N TRP A 29 3.73 -22.99 15.83
CA TRP A 29 4.67 -21.91 16.00
C TRP A 29 5.09 -21.27 14.67
N ILE A 30 5.38 -22.09 13.65
CA ILE A 30 5.67 -21.59 12.29
C ILE A 30 4.48 -20.81 11.74
N ALA A 31 3.27 -21.35 11.81
CA ALA A 31 2.07 -20.68 11.35
C ALA A 31 1.84 -19.33 12.04
N ARG A 32 2.11 -19.26 13.36
CA ARG A 32 2.04 -17.98 14.10
C ARG A 32 3.09 -16.98 13.61
N LYS A 33 4.32 -17.41 13.39
CA LYS A 33 5.38 -16.55 12.84
C LYS A 33 5.03 -15.99 11.47
N LEU A 34 4.52 -16.84 10.58
CA LEU A 34 4.13 -16.41 9.23
C LEU A 34 2.98 -15.40 9.27
N ARG A 35 1.98 -15.61 10.14
CA ARG A 35 0.89 -14.63 10.31
C ARG A 35 1.39 -13.28 10.82
N LEU A 36 2.29 -13.29 11.81
CA LEU A 36 2.90 -12.05 12.32
C LEU A 36 3.71 -11.36 11.22
N GLY A 37 4.49 -12.11 10.42
CA GLY A 37 5.24 -11.57 9.31
C GLY A 37 4.36 -10.90 8.26
N LEU A 38 3.17 -11.47 7.95
CA LEU A 38 2.20 -10.83 7.05
C LEU A 38 1.65 -9.52 7.62
N LEU A 39 1.38 -9.45 8.95
CA LEU A 39 0.90 -8.22 9.58
C LEU A 39 1.99 -7.14 9.59
N THR A 40 3.23 -7.50 9.96
CA THR A 40 4.36 -6.58 9.93
C THR A 40 4.62 -6.05 8.51
N GLU A 41 4.49 -6.92 7.49
CA GLU A 41 4.59 -6.44 6.09
C GLU A 41 3.51 -5.41 5.73
N LEU A 42 2.27 -5.56 6.23
CA LEU A 42 1.23 -4.54 6.01
C LEU A 42 1.60 -3.19 6.64
N GLU A 43 2.21 -3.20 7.83
CA GLU A 43 2.73 -1.99 8.48
C GLU A 43 3.84 -1.35 7.63
N ASP A 44 4.80 -2.15 7.16
CA ASP A 44 5.88 -1.68 6.26
C ASP A 44 5.34 -1.12 4.94
N ILE A 45 4.32 -1.75 4.35
CA ILE A 45 3.64 -1.27 3.15
C ILE A 45 2.94 0.06 3.42
N GLN A 46 2.30 0.22 4.58
CA GLN A 46 1.63 1.47 4.96
C GLN A 46 2.61 2.64 5.01
N ASP A 47 3.81 2.43 5.55
CA ASP A 47 4.88 3.43 5.58
C ASP A 47 5.43 3.76 4.19
N GLN A 48 5.57 2.75 3.33
CA GLN A 48 5.96 2.97 1.93
C GLN A 48 4.90 3.77 1.17
N LEU A 49 3.61 3.45 1.33
CA LEU A 49 2.49 4.16 0.74
C LEU A 49 2.40 5.61 1.20
N GLN A 50 2.78 5.92 2.44
CA GLN A 50 2.85 7.31 2.91
C GLN A 50 3.76 8.15 2.00
N ARG A 51 4.91 7.62 1.59
CA ARG A 51 5.82 8.30 0.64
C ARG A 51 5.20 8.46 -0.74
N VAL A 52 4.51 7.44 -1.23
CA VAL A 52 3.80 7.49 -2.52
C VAL A 52 2.72 8.59 -2.51
N VAL A 53 1.92 8.65 -1.44
CA VAL A 53 0.89 9.68 -1.24
C VAL A 53 1.50 11.08 -1.21
N MET A 54 2.63 11.27 -0.51
CA MET A 54 3.33 12.57 -0.48
C MET A 54 3.81 13.00 -1.87
N ILE A 55 4.36 12.07 -2.66
CA ILE A 55 4.81 12.37 -4.03
C ILE A 55 3.62 12.77 -4.90
N HIS A 56 2.54 11.99 -4.91
CA HIS A 56 1.37 12.32 -5.71
C HIS A 56 0.63 13.57 -5.21
N GLY A 57 0.59 13.82 -3.90
CA GLY A 57 0.07 15.07 -3.34
C GLY A 57 0.82 16.30 -3.85
N ARG A 58 2.16 16.22 -3.90
CA ARG A 58 3.00 17.26 -4.52
C ARG A 58 2.70 17.41 -6.02
N GLN A 59 2.53 16.30 -6.73
CA GLN A 59 2.21 16.32 -8.16
C GLN A 59 0.83 16.94 -8.43
N LEU A 60 -0.17 16.71 -7.59
CA LEU A 60 -1.48 17.37 -7.65
C LEU A 60 -1.35 18.89 -7.51
N GLN A 61 -0.49 19.36 -6.60
CA GLN A 61 -0.23 20.79 -6.44
C GLN A 61 0.43 21.38 -7.71
N LEU A 62 1.35 20.65 -8.35
CA LEU A 62 1.95 21.07 -9.61
C LEU A 62 0.92 21.15 -10.73
N CYS A 63 0.01 20.17 -10.85
CA CYS A 63 -1.09 20.23 -11.80
C CYS A 63 -1.93 21.50 -11.63
N ALA A 64 -2.24 21.86 -10.38
CA ALA A 64 -3.06 23.04 -10.09
C ALA A 64 -2.43 24.38 -10.52
N ILE A 65 -1.10 24.43 -10.65
CA ILE A 65 -0.35 25.60 -11.16
C ILE A 65 0.15 25.40 -12.59
N ASN A 66 -0.46 24.49 -13.35
CA ASN A 66 -0.11 24.16 -14.74
C ASN A 66 1.37 23.75 -14.93
N ALA A 67 1.91 23.01 -13.99
CA ALA A 67 3.26 22.48 -14.03
C ALA A 67 3.26 20.94 -13.96
N MET A 68 4.35 20.33 -14.43
CA MET A 68 4.58 18.91 -14.42
C MET A 68 6.02 18.64 -13.98
N GLU A 69 6.29 17.54 -13.24
CA GLU A 69 7.63 17.15 -12.88
C GLU A 69 7.93 15.68 -13.22
N PRO A 70 9.19 15.32 -13.52
CA PRO A 70 9.57 13.95 -13.90
C PRO A 70 9.76 13.01 -12.70
N THR A 71 9.29 13.38 -11.52
CA THR A 71 9.42 12.56 -10.31
C THR A 71 8.48 11.38 -10.38
N ALA A 72 9.01 10.16 -10.23
CA ALA A 72 8.24 8.92 -10.12
C ALA A 72 8.29 8.36 -8.70
N ALA A 73 7.16 7.82 -8.23
CA ALA A 73 7.14 7.07 -6.99
C ALA A 73 7.84 5.72 -7.18
N LEU A 74 8.63 5.32 -6.18
CA LEU A 74 9.24 3.99 -6.16
C LEU A 74 8.15 2.92 -5.97
N PRO A 75 8.31 1.73 -6.57
CA PRO A 75 7.35 0.64 -6.39
C PRO A 75 7.35 0.17 -4.94
N VAL A 76 6.14 -0.03 -4.42
CA VAL A 76 5.93 -0.56 -3.07
C VAL A 76 6.19 -2.07 -3.07
N GLN A 77 7.01 -2.54 -2.11
CA GLN A 77 7.45 -3.93 -2.04
C GLN A 77 6.52 -4.77 -1.15
N ASN A 78 6.29 -6.02 -1.55
CA ASN A 78 5.45 -7.00 -0.85
C ASN A 78 6.09 -8.40 -0.84
N LEU A 79 7.37 -8.47 -0.52
CA LEU A 79 8.19 -9.68 -0.67
C LEU A 79 7.74 -10.82 0.25
N PHE A 80 7.36 -10.51 1.48
CA PHE A 80 6.99 -11.54 2.46
C PHE A 80 5.70 -12.26 2.04
N PHE A 81 4.68 -11.52 1.60
CA PHE A 81 3.45 -12.09 1.06
C PHE A 81 3.75 -12.99 -0.15
N THR A 82 4.48 -12.49 -1.11
CA THR A 82 4.79 -13.22 -2.34
C THR A 82 5.48 -14.57 -2.06
N GLN A 83 6.36 -14.61 -1.06
CA GLN A 83 7.12 -15.80 -0.71
C GLN A 83 6.35 -16.76 0.20
N ASN A 84 5.56 -16.26 1.15
CA ASN A 84 5.06 -17.05 2.27
C ASN A 84 3.54 -17.24 2.28
N PHE A 85 2.77 -16.53 1.45
CA PHE A 85 1.31 -16.57 1.51
C PHE A 85 0.75 -17.97 1.28
N LYS A 86 1.33 -18.75 0.37
CA LYS A 86 0.91 -20.13 0.09
C LYS A 86 1.01 -21.03 1.32
N GLU A 87 2.07 -20.88 2.12
CA GLU A 87 2.30 -21.71 3.30
C GLU A 87 1.31 -21.40 4.42
N VAL A 88 0.95 -20.12 4.57
CA VAL A 88 0.04 -19.69 5.64
C VAL A 88 -1.44 -19.73 5.20
N PHE A 89 -1.72 -19.86 3.91
CA PHE A 89 -3.06 -19.76 3.33
C PHE A 89 -4.12 -20.63 4.02
N SER A 90 -3.79 -21.92 4.27
CA SER A 90 -4.69 -22.88 4.93
C SER A 90 -4.94 -22.55 6.41
N ARG A 91 -4.09 -21.71 7.02
CA ARG A 91 -4.17 -21.30 8.43
C ARG A 91 -4.86 -19.95 8.62
N LEU A 92 -5.15 -19.24 7.52
CA LEU A 92 -5.93 -18.00 7.51
C LEU A 92 -7.41 -18.34 7.36
N ASN A 93 -8.28 -17.58 8.02
CA ASN A 93 -9.72 -17.67 7.75
C ASN A 93 -10.07 -17.01 6.40
N ARG A 94 -11.31 -17.20 5.95
CA ARG A 94 -11.79 -16.68 4.66
C ARG A 94 -11.64 -15.16 4.55
N ALA A 95 -12.02 -14.42 5.59
CA ALA A 95 -11.95 -12.96 5.60
C ALA A 95 -10.51 -12.46 5.46
N GLN A 96 -9.59 -13.05 6.22
CA GLN A 96 -8.15 -12.72 6.11
C GLN A 96 -7.60 -13.00 4.71
N ARG A 97 -7.92 -14.17 4.12
CA ARG A 97 -7.46 -14.50 2.77
C ARG A 97 -7.93 -13.50 1.73
N ILE A 98 -9.21 -13.14 1.76
CA ILE A 98 -9.80 -12.17 0.83
C ILE A 98 -9.15 -10.80 1.01
N SER A 99 -8.99 -10.36 2.25
CA SER A 99 -8.38 -9.05 2.54
C SER A 99 -6.93 -8.96 2.06
N TYR A 100 -6.09 -9.96 2.37
CA TYR A 100 -4.71 -9.99 1.87
C TYR A 100 -4.65 -9.97 0.35
N GLN A 101 -5.46 -10.80 -0.32
CA GLN A 101 -5.50 -10.85 -1.78
C GLN A 101 -5.95 -9.53 -2.40
N LEU A 102 -6.97 -8.87 -1.81
CA LEU A 102 -7.43 -7.56 -2.27
C LEU A 102 -6.34 -6.50 -2.15
N ILE A 103 -5.71 -6.41 -0.97
CA ILE A 103 -4.64 -5.43 -0.70
C ILE A 103 -3.49 -5.62 -1.70
N HIS A 104 -2.99 -6.85 -1.86
CA HIS A 104 -1.84 -7.11 -2.72
C HIS A 104 -2.16 -6.94 -4.21
N ALA A 105 -3.35 -7.34 -4.68
CA ALA A 105 -3.78 -7.07 -6.05
C ALA A 105 -3.91 -5.56 -6.35
N SER A 106 -4.43 -4.79 -5.39
CA SER A 106 -4.52 -3.32 -5.51
C SER A 106 -3.14 -2.68 -5.51
N LEU A 107 -2.20 -3.22 -4.73
CA LEU A 107 -0.81 -2.76 -4.69
C LEU A 107 -0.07 -3.02 -6.01
N GLU A 108 -0.23 -4.21 -6.59
CA GLU A 108 0.34 -4.54 -7.91
C GLU A 108 -0.18 -3.59 -8.99
N ARG A 109 -1.49 -3.34 -9.00
CA ARG A 109 -2.10 -2.37 -9.92
C ARG A 109 -1.57 -0.94 -9.71
N LEU A 110 -1.40 -0.50 -8.46
CA LEU A 110 -0.81 0.80 -8.14
C LEU A 110 0.62 0.91 -8.66
N ASN A 111 1.45 -0.12 -8.47
CA ASN A 111 2.82 -0.15 -8.97
C ASN A 111 2.87 -0.09 -10.51
N GLU A 112 2.00 -0.83 -11.20
CA GLU A 112 1.88 -0.78 -12.65
C GLU A 112 1.46 0.62 -13.14
N GLN A 113 0.47 1.22 -12.51
CA GLN A 113 0.01 2.57 -12.84
C GLN A 113 1.09 3.62 -12.60
N ASN A 114 1.89 3.50 -11.53
CA ASN A 114 3.06 4.35 -11.27
C ASN A 114 4.10 4.26 -12.39
N ALA A 115 4.42 3.04 -12.83
CA ALA A 115 5.35 2.82 -13.93
C ALA A 115 4.82 3.43 -15.25
N ASN A 116 3.52 3.28 -15.52
CA ASN A 116 2.86 3.87 -16.67
C ASN A 116 2.85 5.42 -16.62
N LEU A 117 2.65 6.02 -15.44
CA LEU A 117 2.76 7.47 -15.27
C LEU A 117 4.19 7.96 -15.54
N ALA A 118 5.21 7.26 -15.03
CA ALA A 118 6.60 7.62 -15.25
C ALA A 118 6.95 7.63 -16.74
N LYS A 119 6.57 6.57 -17.46
CA LYS A 119 6.75 6.46 -18.93
C LYS A 119 6.01 7.58 -19.67
N PHE A 120 4.73 7.81 -19.36
CA PHE A 120 3.94 8.88 -19.95
C PHE A 120 4.59 10.26 -19.73
N THR A 121 5.12 10.50 -18.53
CA THR A 121 5.79 11.75 -18.17
C THR A 121 7.03 11.96 -19.03
N GLU A 122 7.88 10.94 -19.17
CA GLU A 122 9.10 10.99 -20.00
C GLU A 122 8.78 11.29 -21.46
N GLU A 123 7.85 10.53 -22.07
CA GLU A 123 7.41 10.72 -23.45
C GLU A 123 6.79 12.12 -23.68
N SER A 124 6.06 12.63 -22.68
CA SER A 124 5.46 13.96 -22.71
C SER A 124 6.51 15.06 -22.70
N TYR A 125 7.54 14.96 -21.85
CA TYR A 125 8.65 15.91 -21.82
C TYR A 125 9.39 15.99 -23.16
N GLU A 126 9.69 14.84 -23.78
CA GLU A 126 10.33 14.79 -25.10
C GLU A 126 9.45 15.44 -26.17
N SER A 127 8.15 15.12 -26.20
CA SER A 127 7.20 15.67 -27.14
C SER A 127 7.04 17.19 -27.01
N LEU A 128 6.95 17.71 -25.79
CA LEU A 128 6.84 19.15 -25.52
C LEU A 128 8.12 19.90 -25.87
N ARG A 129 9.29 19.28 -25.71
CA ARG A 129 10.59 19.87 -26.08
C ARG A 129 10.73 20.03 -27.59
N MET A 130 10.16 19.10 -28.38
CA MET A 130 10.16 19.16 -29.84
C MET A 130 9.11 20.12 -30.42
N SER A 131 8.05 20.42 -29.67
CA SER A 131 6.89 21.22 -30.13
C SER A 131 6.73 22.50 -29.30
N SER A 132 7.78 23.31 -29.17
CA SER A 132 7.88 24.41 -28.20
C SER A 132 6.84 25.53 -28.27
N ASN A 133 5.99 25.60 -29.30
CA ASN A 133 5.09 26.73 -29.54
C ASN A 133 3.58 26.42 -29.50
N ASP A 134 3.18 25.18 -29.11
CA ASP A 134 1.76 24.81 -29.06
C ASP A 134 1.28 24.75 -27.59
N GLU A 135 0.83 25.90 -27.09
CA GLU A 135 0.28 26.01 -25.72
C GLU A 135 -0.98 25.15 -25.50
N SER A 136 -1.81 24.96 -26.54
CA SER A 136 -3.00 24.10 -26.44
C SER A 136 -2.63 22.65 -26.23
N ARG A 137 -1.62 22.17 -26.95
CA ARG A 137 -1.08 20.81 -26.76
C ARG A 137 -0.42 20.62 -25.41
N LYS A 138 0.32 21.63 -24.96
CA LYS A 138 0.96 21.61 -23.63
C LYS A 138 -0.10 21.50 -22.54
N GLN A 139 -1.16 22.29 -22.60
CA GLN A 139 -2.25 22.24 -21.63
C GLN A 139 -2.92 20.86 -21.62
N ALA A 140 -3.25 20.31 -22.79
CA ALA A 140 -3.86 18.99 -22.89
C ALA A 140 -2.99 17.86 -22.28
N VAL A 141 -1.67 17.95 -22.42
CA VAL A 141 -0.73 17.00 -21.80
C VAL A 141 -0.74 17.15 -20.28
N ILE A 142 -0.72 18.37 -19.76
CA ILE A 142 -0.75 18.64 -18.32
C ILE A 142 -2.07 18.15 -17.70
N ASP A 143 -3.21 18.40 -18.38
CA ASP A 143 -4.53 17.95 -17.92
C ASP A 143 -4.58 16.41 -17.83
N LEU A 144 -4.14 15.72 -18.89
CA LEU A 144 -4.10 14.25 -18.92
C LEU A 144 -3.14 13.68 -17.85
N TRP A 145 -1.99 14.34 -17.63
CA TRP A 145 -1.06 13.97 -16.56
C TRP A 145 -1.71 14.16 -15.19
N GLY A 146 -2.43 15.27 -15.00
CA GLY A 146 -3.17 15.59 -13.79
C GLY A 146 -4.22 14.53 -13.46
N ASP A 147 -5.01 14.08 -14.44
CA ASP A 147 -5.99 13.01 -14.25
C ASP A 147 -5.35 11.69 -13.80
N LYS A 148 -4.19 11.35 -14.38
CA LYS A 148 -3.43 10.16 -13.98
C LYS A 148 -2.90 10.28 -12.56
N VAL A 149 -2.33 11.42 -12.19
CA VAL A 149 -1.83 11.70 -10.84
C VAL A 149 -2.97 11.65 -9.81
N GLN A 150 -4.12 12.25 -10.11
CA GLN A 150 -5.29 12.20 -9.24
C GLN A 150 -5.76 10.75 -9.01
N THR A 151 -5.82 9.96 -10.06
CA THR A 151 -6.17 8.53 -9.97
C THR A 151 -5.18 7.78 -9.08
N LEU A 152 -3.88 8.01 -9.23
CA LEU A 152 -2.84 7.37 -8.44
C LEU A 152 -2.86 7.79 -6.97
N TYR A 153 -3.07 9.08 -6.69
CA TYR A 153 -3.24 9.58 -5.33
C TYR A 153 -4.39 8.84 -4.62
N LYS A 154 -5.56 8.81 -5.27
CA LYS A 154 -6.74 8.11 -4.74
C LYS A 154 -6.48 6.61 -4.55
N SER A 155 -5.91 5.94 -5.54
CA SER A 155 -5.58 4.51 -5.44
C SER A 155 -4.61 4.21 -4.28
N ALA A 156 -3.59 5.05 -4.07
CA ALA A 156 -2.67 4.88 -2.96
C ALA A 156 -3.36 5.07 -1.59
N MET A 157 -4.26 6.06 -1.48
CA MET A 157 -5.06 6.29 -0.28
C MET A 157 -6.05 5.15 -0.02
N GLU A 158 -6.68 4.59 -1.06
CA GLU A 158 -7.56 3.43 -0.94
C GLU A 158 -6.83 2.19 -0.42
N VAL A 159 -5.64 1.90 -0.96
CA VAL A 159 -4.82 0.78 -0.47
C VAL A 159 -4.45 0.99 0.99
N ARG A 160 -4.07 2.21 1.38
CA ARG A 160 -3.78 2.54 2.78
C ARG A 160 -4.99 2.33 3.69
N TRP A 161 -6.18 2.73 3.23
CA TRP A 161 -7.41 2.53 3.99
C TRP A 161 -7.70 1.04 4.19
N HIS A 162 -7.56 0.21 3.15
CA HIS A 162 -7.74 -1.23 3.26
C HIS A 162 -6.74 -1.89 4.22
N ILE A 163 -5.48 -1.42 4.21
CA ILE A 163 -4.46 -1.90 5.14
C ILE A 163 -4.80 -1.51 6.58
N ALA A 164 -5.15 -0.23 6.82
CA ALA A 164 -5.54 0.25 8.14
C ALA A 164 -6.73 -0.55 8.70
N TYR A 165 -7.76 -0.77 7.88
CA TYR A 165 -8.90 -1.60 8.26
C TYR A 165 -8.50 -3.03 8.60
N HIS A 166 -7.59 -3.66 7.83
CA HIS A 166 -7.09 -5.00 8.14
C HIS A 166 -6.31 -5.04 9.47
N LEU A 167 -5.46 -4.05 9.71
CA LEU A 167 -4.65 -3.96 10.94
C LEU A 167 -5.51 -3.71 12.19
N GLU A 168 -6.60 -2.96 12.06
CA GLU A 168 -7.59 -2.76 13.13
C GLU A 168 -8.40 -4.03 13.40
N HIS A 169 -8.64 -4.85 12.38
CA HIS A 169 -9.48 -6.06 12.45
C HIS A 169 -8.71 -7.33 12.06
N PRO A 170 -7.52 -7.64 12.63
CA PRO A 170 -6.61 -8.65 12.10
C PRO A 170 -7.14 -10.08 12.17
N ARG A 171 -8.17 -10.34 12.99
CA ARG A 171 -8.81 -11.66 13.11
C ARG A 171 -9.95 -11.86 12.11
N ALA A 172 -10.65 -10.81 11.76
CA ALA A 172 -11.82 -10.86 10.89
C ALA A 172 -11.97 -9.54 10.09
N PRO A 173 -11.06 -9.25 9.14
CA PRO A 173 -11.20 -8.10 8.25
C PRO A 173 -12.30 -8.42 7.21
N VAL A 174 -13.56 -8.31 7.61
CA VAL A 174 -14.71 -8.68 6.79
C VAL A 174 -15.08 -7.53 5.88
N PHE A 175 -15.11 -7.80 4.57
CA PHE A 175 -15.53 -6.86 3.53
C PHE A 175 -16.97 -7.20 3.11
N ASP A 176 -17.93 -6.93 3.99
CA ASP A 176 -19.33 -7.13 3.68
C ASP A 176 -19.86 -5.98 2.83
N TYR A 177 -20.29 -6.32 1.62
CA TYR A 177 -20.99 -5.39 0.75
C TYR A 177 -22.29 -4.95 1.45
N MET A 178 -22.53 -3.64 1.53
CA MET A 178 -23.67 -3.03 2.23
C MET A 178 -23.64 -3.17 3.76
N GLY A 179 -22.52 -3.59 4.35
CA GLY A 179 -22.31 -3.63 5.81
C GLY A 179 -21.62 -2.36 6.35
N PRO A 180 -21.34 -2.31 7.66
CA PRO A 180 -20.70 -1.15 8.31
C PRO A 180 -19.37 -0.76 7.71
N MET A 181 -18.58 -1.73 7.24
CA MET A 181 -17.32 -1.48 6.55
C MET A 181 -17.56 -0.73 5.23
N HIS A 182 -18.60 -1.11 4.48
CA HIS A 182 -18.94 -0.45 3.21
C HIS A 182 -19.34 1.00 3.42
N GLU A 183 -20.14 1.29 4.46
CA GLU A 183 -20.51 2.66 4.83
C GLU A 183 -19.28 3.50 5.16
N SER A 184 -18.37 2.96 5.97
CA SER A 184 -17.10 3.61 6.32
C SER A 184 -16.22 3.86 5.08
N TYR A 185 -16.18 2.91 4.15
CA TYR A 185 -15.44 3.06 2.89
C TYR A 185 -16.04 4.14 1.98
N VAL A 186 -17.36 4.19 1.85
CA VAL A 186 -18.05 5.24 1.08
C VAL A 186 -17.78 6.62 1.66
N GLN A 187 -17.85 6.76 2.98
CA GLN A 187 -17.52 8.02 3.67
C GLN A 187 -16.05 8.40 3.39
N PHE A 188 -15.12 7.46 3.53
CA PHE A 188 -13.71 7.68 3.20
C PHE A 188 -13.52 8.17 1.76
N CYS A 189 -14.22 7.58 0.78
CA CYS A 189 -14.13 8.02 -0.62
C CYS A 189 -14.62 9.45 -0.82
N GLN A 190 -15.69 9.87 -0.11
CA GLN A 190 -16.19 11.24 -0.16
C GLN A 190 -15.18 12.22 0.45
N GLU A 191 -14.63 11.90 1.61
CA GLU A 191 -13.60 12.71 2.28
C GLU A 191 -12.34 12.84 1.40
N LEU A 192 -11.97 11.78 0.69
CA LEU A 192 -10.84 11.76 -0.23
C LEU A 192 -11.04 12.68 -1.46
N GLU A 193 -12.26 12.72 -2.01
CA GLU A 193 -12.59 13.67 -3.09
C GLU A 193 -12.45 15.13 -2.60
N GLU A 194 -12.93 15.42 -1.41
CA GLU A 194 -12.80 16.75 -0.81
C GLU A 194 -11.35 17.10 -0.49
N GLU A 195 -10.54 16.12 -0.09
CA GLU A 195 -9.11 16.30 0.18
C GLU A 195 -8.35 16.64 -1.10
N VAL A 196 -8.57 15.89 -2.18
CA VAL A 196 -7.95 16.18 -3.49
C VAL A 196 -8.30 17.61 -3.95
N LYS A 197 -9.57 17.99 -3.84
CA LYS A 197 -10.01 19.34 -4.18
C LYS A 197 -9.30 20.40 -3.32
N ARG A 198 -9.18 20.17 -2.03
CA ARG A 198 -8.50 21.07 -1.07
C ARG A 198 -7.01 21.24 -1.41
N ILE A 199 -6.33 20.14 -1.76
CA ILE A 199 -4.91 20.17 -2.18
C ILE A 199 -4.74 21.03 -3.43
N MET A 200 -5.59 20.82 -4.44
CA MET A 200 -5.51 21.55 -5.71
C MET A 200 -5.90 23.03 -5.55
N ASP A 201 -6.98 23.33 -4.85
CA ASP A 201 -7.44 24.71 -4.64
C ASP A 201 -6.44 25.51 -3.79
N GLY A 202 -5.85 24.89 -2.77
CA GLY A 202 -4.79 25.51 -1.97
C GLY A 202 -3.53 25.83 -2.79
N ALA A 203 -3.19 24.95 -3.74
CA ALA A 203 -2.03 25.16 -4.60
C ALA A 203 -2.20 26.27 -5.62
N LYS A 204 -3.42 26.54 -6.14
CA LYS A 204 -3.69 27.65 -7.07
C LYS A 204 -3.30 29.03 -6.54
N LEU A 205 -3.19 29.16 -5.22
CA LEU A 205 -2.79 30.40 -4.56
C LEU A 205 -1.25 30.53 -4.43
N LEU A 206 -0.51 29.50 -4.79
CA LEU A 206 0.96 29.47 -4.66
C LEU A 206 1.62 29.95 -5.94
N THR A 207 2.68 30.74 -5.80
CA THR A 207 3.63 30.96 -6.90
C THR A 207 4.59 29.79 -7.00
N ILE A 208 5.27 29.63 -8.16
CA ILE A 208 6.32 28.61 -8.31
C ILE A 208 7.43 28.80 -7.26
N ALA A 209 7.74 30.04 -6.91
CA ALA A 209 8.75 30.36 -5.90
C ALA A 209 8.29 29.93 -4.50
N ASP A 210 7.02 30.12 -4.16
CA ASP A 210 6.45 29.66 -2.88
C ASP A 210 6.41 28.13 -2.82
N PHE A 211 6.01 27.47 -3.91
CA PHE A 211 6.02 26.02 -4.04
C PHE A 211 7.44 25.44 -3.82
N GLN A 212 8.47 26.04 -4.41
CA GLN A 212 9.86 25.63 -4.20
C GLN A 212 10.30 25.80 -2.74
N LYS A 213 9.87 26.85 -2.04
CA LYS A 213 10.16 27.05 -0.62
C LYS A 213 9.51 26.00 0.28
N ILE A 214 8.26 25.61 0.02
CA ILE A 214 7.55 24.58 0.81
C ILE A 214 8.32 23.26 0.79
N TYR A 215 8.95 22.93 -0.34
CA TYR A 215 9.69 21.68 -0.51
C TYR A 215 11.22 21.85 -0.39
N ASP A 216 11.70 22.97 0.16
CA ASP A 216 13.13 23.13 0.45
C ASP A 216 13.54 22.20 1.60
N PRO A 217 14.48 21.26 1.38
CA PRO A 217 14.95 20.35 2.43
C PRO A 217 15.48 21.03 3.68
N LYS A 218 15.92 22.29 3.60
CA LYS A 218 16.39 23.07 4.73
C LYS A 218 15.25 23.43 5.71
N GLN A 219 14.03 23.60 5.20
CA GLN A 219 12.88 23.91 6.05
C GLN A 219 12.41 22.68 6.85
N PHE A 220 12.58 21.47 6.32
CA PHE A 220 12.24 20.23 7.05
C PHE A 220 13.20 19.97 8.23
N ARG A 221 14.46 20.40 8.15
CA ARG A 221 15.44 20.24 9.24
C ARG A 221 15.18 21.17 10.42
N SER A 222 14.60 22.34 10.19
CA SER A 222 14.27 23.29 11.26
C SER A 222 13.02 22.85 12.07
N ALA A 223 12.09 22.13 11.47
CA ALA A 223 10.90 21.60 12.15
C ALA A 223 11.20 20.37 13.03
N SER A 224 12.19 19.54 12.67
CA SER A 224 12.58 18.34 13.42
C SER A 224 13.59 18.61 14.55
N GLY A 225 14.12 19.82 14.66
CA GLY A 225 15.07 20.21 15.73
C GLY A 225 14.43 20.92 16.94
N ALA A 226 13.11 21.04 16.99
CA ALA A 226 12.37 21.73 18.04
C ALA A 226 11.52 20.78 18.92
N GLY A 227 11.93 19.49 19.00
CA GLY A 227 11.31 18.49 19.87
C GLY A 227 12.27 17.97 20.92
#